data_d9784bad671060a84473daeb3f9e3054
#
_entry.id   d9784bad671060a84473daeb3f9e3054
#
_cell.length_a   1.000
_cell.length_b   1.000
_cell.length_c   1.000
_cell.angle_alpha   90.00
_cell.angle_beta   90.00
_cell.angle_gamma   90.00
#
_symmetry.space_group_name_H-M   'P 1'
#
loop_
_entity.id
_entity.type
_entity.pdbx_description
1 polymer ?
#
loop_
_entity_poly.entity_id
_entity_poly.type
_entity_poly.pdbx_seq_one_letter_code
_entity_poly.pdbx_strand_id
1 'polypeptide(L)'
;MKSLHRLHKMLACAAVTFVAASCSVNRFIPEGSYLLERVSISADSSSLNTQPLQGFVRQHPNSRWFSAVPVPLSVYCLSGTDSTKRFNRFLRRLGEAPVIYDSTLSLRTSINMEQAVRSMGYLNARVTRDERVRRNRLRLRYEVHPGERYHVRNLDVDIQDSALQHQLAEANALPRLSEGMKFDLNVLDEERGRISSVLANRGYYRFNKDFIRFEADTTVGHHQVDLLMKVLPYNITPARDTILHNRYRIHEVTYQVDTGQHGARCCGAGVARQAQQFRCGGRGYQLGR
;
A
#
# COMPACT_ATOMS: atom_id res chain seq x y z
N MET A 1 7.13 49.43 26.60
CA MET A 1 6.14 48.80 27.49
C MET A 1 4.71 48.75 26.95
N LYS A 2 4.17 49.81 26.36
CA LYS A 2 2.77 49.82 25.81
C LYS A 2 2.52 48.83 24.67
N SER A 3 3.51 48.53 23.81
CA SER A 3 3.40 47.59 22.68
C SER A 3 3.32 46.14 23.21
N LEU A 4 4.08 45.76 24.20
CA LEU A 4 4.07 44.43 24.80
C LEU A 4 2.74 44.11 25.45
N HIS A 5 2.13 45.10 26.08
CA HIS A 5 0.83 44.96 26.73
C HIS A 5 -0.33 44.79 25.73
N ARG A 6 -0.22 45.43 24.56
CA ARG A 6 -1.17 45.21 23.42
C ARG A 6 -1.05 43.85 22.85
N LEU A 7 0.17 43.34 22.69
CA LEU A 7 0.45 41.97 22.18
C LEU A 7 -0.14 40.89 23.12
N HIS A 8 0.04 41.07 24.45
CA HIS A 8 -0.57 40.17 25.44
C HIS A 8 -2.12 40.19 25.43
N LYS A 9 -2.71 41.37 25.27
CA LYS A 9 -4.18 41.48 25.14
C LYS A 9 -4.67 40.82 23.86
N MET A 10 -4.01 40.97 22.74
CA MET A 10 -4.37 40.30 21.48
C MET A 10 -4.21 38.77 21.59
N LEU A 11 -3.15 38.28 22.21
CA LEU A 11 -2.94 36.84 22.49
C LEU A 11 -4.02 36.30 23.44
N ALA A 12 -4.37 37.03 24.50
CA ALA A 12 -5.43 36.65 25.44
C ALA A 12 -6.80 36.59 24.75
N CYS A 13 -7.13 37.60 23.92
CA CYS A 13 -8.38 37.60 23.12
C CYS A 13 -8.39 36.41 22.13
N ALA A 14 -7.29 36.13 21.44
CA ALA A 14 -7.18 34.98 20.53
C ALA A 14 -7.36 33.65 21.30
N ALA A 15 -6.79 33.52 22.49
CA ALA A 15 -6.96 32.34 23.33
C ALA A 15 -8.40 32.14 23.80
N VAL A 16 -9.10 33.22 24.19
CA VAL A 16 -10.52 33.17 24.60
C VAL A 16 -11.44 32.82 23.42
N THR A 17 -11.18 33.35 22.22
CA THR A 17 -11.96 33.00 21.02
C THR A 17 -11.73 31.52 20.61
N PHE A 18 -10.52 30.97 20.81
CA PHE A 18 -10.25 29.56 20.57
C PHE A 18 -11.00 28.64 21.53
N VAL A 19 -11.14 29.01 22.81
CA VAL A 19 -11.88 28.21 23.80
C VAL A 19 -13.38 28.24 23.50
N ALA A 20 -13.92 29.36 23.06
CA ALA A 20 -15.35 29.49 22.65
C ALA A 20 -15.68 28.68 21.39
N ALA A 21 -14.74 28.57 20.45
CA ALA A 21 -14.91 27.75 19.25
C ALA A 21 -15.02 26.23 19.55
N SER A 22 -14.43 25.76 20.66
CA SER A 22 -14.53 24.36 21.08
C SER A 22 -15.96 23.90 21.39
N CYS A 23 -16.83 24.81 21.86
CA CYS A 23 -18.26 24.53 22.12
C CYS A 23 -19.11 24.45 20.84
N SER A 24 -18.63 24.98 19.73
CA SER A 24 -19.41 25.05 18.48
C SER A 24 -19.33 23.79 17.63
N VAL A 25 -18.35 22.92 17.87
CA VAL A 25 -18.16 21.66 17.08
C VAL A 25 -19.39 20.75 17.18
N ASN A 26 -19.99 20.63 18.36
CA ASN A 26 -21.16 19.78 18.59
C ASN A 26 -22.35 20.11 17.68
N ARG A 27 -22.43 21.34 17.17
CA ARG A 27 -23.48 21.77 16.24
C ARG A 27 -23.39 21.07 14.87
N PHE A 28 -22.21 20.61 14.50
CA PHE A 28 -21.95 19.97 13.21
C PHE A 28 -21.85 18.43 13.33
N ILE A 29 -22.03 17.88 14.52
CA ILE A 29 -22.03 16.45 14.76
C ILE A 29 -23.49 15.98 14.78
N PRO A 30 -23.88 15.03 13.91
CA PRO A 30 -25.24 14.46 13.95
C PRO A 30 -25.53 13.78 15.29
N GLU A 31 -26.79 13.76 15.69
CA GLU A 31 -27.22 13.04 16.88
C GLU A 31 -26.83 11.56 16.80
N GLY A 32 -26.36 11.00 17.90
CA GLY A 32 -25.87 9.62 17.96
C GLY A 32 -24.50 9.38 17.33
N SER A 33 -23.84 10.42 16.80
CA SER A 33 -22.51 10.30 16.19
C SER A 33 -21.43 10.93 17.07
N TYR A 34 -20.16 10.57 16.81
CA TYR A 34 -19.02 11.05 17.58
C TYR A 34 -17.95 11.66 16.65
N LEU A 35 -17.35 12.76 17.09
CA LEU A 35 -16.17 13.33 16.44
C LEU A 35 -14.95 12.44 16.67
N LEU A 36 -14.29 12.04 15.60
CA LEU A 36 -13.03 11.31 15.72
C LEU A 36 -11.90 12.26 16.19
N GLU A 37 -11.58 12.21 17.48
CA GLU A 37 -10.60 13.11 18.09
C GLU A 37 -9.15 12.65 17.89
N ARG A 38 -8.90 11.35 18.00
CA ARG A 38 -7.55 10.75 17.89
C ARG A 38 -7.64 9.32 17.43
N VAL A 39 -6.70 8.92 16.59
CA VAL A 39 -6.40 7.53 16.25
C VAL A 39 -4.98 7.23 16.69
N SER A 40 -4.78 6.09 17.33
CA SER A 40 -3.45 5.61 17.75
C SER A 40 -3.33 4.12 17.54
N ILE A 41 -2.12 3.65 17.26
CA ILE A 41 -1.78 2.25 17.15
C ILE A 41 -0.77 1.96 18.26
N SER A 42 -0.99 0.90 19.02
CA SER A 42 -0.05 0.38 20.02
C SER A 42 0.12 -1.11 19.82
N ALA A 43 1.31 -1.63 20.09
CA ALA A 43 1.56 -3.07 20.15
C ALA A 43 2.01 -3.42 21.57
N ASP A 44 1.62 -4.60 22.02
CA ASP A 44 2.05 -5.14 23.32
C ASP A 44 3.48 -5.73 23.27
N SER A 45 4.02 -5.91 22.08
CA SER A 45 5.39 -6.36 21.85
C SER A 45 6.26 -5.29 21.19
N SER A 46 7.45 -5.07 21.73
CA SER A 46 8.46 -4.17 21.15
C SER A 46 9.10 -4.72 19.87
N SER A 47 8.90 -6.01 19.58
CA SER A 47 9.45 -6.66 18.38
C SER A 47 8.75 -6.26 17.08
N LEU A 48 7.51 -5.75 17.17
CA LEU A 48 6.72 -5.33 16.02
C LEU A 48 6.88 -3.83 15.76
N ASN A 49 7.40 -3.48 14.58
CA ASN A 49 7.35 -2.10 14.11
C ASN A 49 5.93 -1.74 13.66
N THR A 50 5.29 -0.80 14.35
CA THR A 50 3.92 -0.36 14.04
C THR A 50 3.84 0.72 12.96
N GLN A 51 4.95 1.29 12.52
CA GLN A 51 4.98 2.36 11.50
C GLN A 51 4.29 1.96 10.19
N PRO A 52 4.55 0.77 9.61
CA PRO A 52 3.88 0.34 8.38
C PRO A 52 2.36 0.20 8.53
N LEU A 53 1.88 -0.05 9.76
CA LEU A 53 0.45 -0.23 10.03
C LEU A 53 -0.34 1.07 9.91
N GLN A 54 0.29 2.23 10.00
CA GLN A 54 -0.37 3.52 9.83
C GLN A 54 -0.98 3.68 8.44
N GLY A 55 -0.40 3.07 7.41
CA GLY A 55 -0.94 3.07 6.04
C GLY A 55 -2.30 2.36 5.90
N PHE A 56 -2.66 1.51 6.84
CA PHE A 56 -3.96 0.82 6.84
C PHE A 56 -5.08 1.60 7.51
N VAL A 57 -4.77 2.67 8.25
CA VAL A 57 -5.77 3.52 8.89
C VAL A 57 -6.59 4.23 7.81
N ARG A 58 -7.88 3.95 7.76
CA ARG A 58 -8.79 4.53 6.76
C ARG A 58 -9.43 5.84 7.18
N GLN A 59 -9.53 6.08 8.47
CA GLN A 59 -10.05 7.33 9.03
C GLN A 59 -8.97 8.05 9.82
N HIS A 60 -8.64 9.27 9.39
CA HIS A 60 -7.74 10.15 10.10
C HIS A 60 -8.52 11.24 10.83
N PRO A 61 -8.16 11.57 12.06
CA PRO A 61 -8.78 12.71 12.76
C PRO A 61 -8.44 14.02 12.05
N ASN A 62 -9.21 15.05 12.35
CA ASN A 62 -8.94 16.39 11.83
C ASN A 62 -7.50 16.85 12.10
N SER A 63 -6.91 17.55 11.14
CA SER A 63 -5.55 18.05 11.20
C SER A 63 -5.33 18.99 12.39
N ARG A 64 -4.15 18.94 12.98
CA ARG A 64 -3.76 19.75 14.14
C ARG A 64 -2.50 20.52 13.82
N TRP A 65 -2.49 21.81 14.15
CA TRP A 65 -1.29 22.62 14.09
C TRP A 65 -0.47 22.42 15.35
N PHE A 66 0.82 22.27 15.19
CA PHE A 66 1.77 21.99 16.27
C PHE A 66 1.37 20.77 17.13
N SER A 67 0.72 19.78 16.52
CA SER A 67 0.21 18.56 17.17
C SER A 67 -0.79 18.75 18.32
N ALA A 68 -1.18 20.01 18.62
CA ALA A 68 -2.01 20.33 19.77
C ALA A 68 -3.40 20.89 19.38
N VAL A 69 -3.45 21.91 18.53
CA VAL A 69 -4.66 22.68 18.31
C VAL A 69 -5.30 22.36 16.96
N PRO A 70 -6.59 21.94 16.91
CA PRO A 70 -7.30 21.66 15.67
C PRO A 70 -7.78 22.96 14.99
N VAL A 71 -6.80 23.80 14.55
CA VAL A 71 -7.10 25.11 13.95
C VAL A 71 -8.01 25.03 12.73
N PRO A 72 -7.78 24.11 11.75
CA PRO A 72 -8.65 24.01 10.58
C PRO A 72 -10.09 23.66 10.95
N LEU A 73 -10.29 22.74 11.91
CA LEU A 73 -11.61 22.41 12.44
C LEU A 73 -12.26 23.60 13.12
N SER A 74 -11.48 24.36 13.92
CA SER A 74 -11.99 25.55 14.61
C SER A 74 -12.45 26.63 13.62
N VAL A 75 -11.70 26.86 12.55
CA VAL A 75 -12.07 27.79 11.46
C VAL A 75 -13.38 27.35 10.79
N TYR A 76 -13.54 26.06 10.52
CA TYR A 76 -14.79 25.51 9.99
C TYR A 76 -15.96 25.76 10.95
N CYS A 77 -15.76 25.54 12.24
CA CYS A 77 -16.79 25.70 13.27
C CYS A 77 -17.21 27.18 13.50
N LEU A 78 -16.37 28.15 13.14
CA LEU A 78 -16.72 29.56 13.12
C LEU A 78 -17.75 29.89 12.02
N SER A 79 -17.86 29.05 10.98
CA SER A 79 -18.94 29.20 10.01
C SER A 79 -20.27 28.88 10.69
N GLY A 80 -21.28 29.71 10.49
CA GLY A 80 -22.63 29.41 10.97
C GLY A 80 -23.22 28.17 10.28
N THR A 81 -24.38 27.71 10.77
CA THR A 81 -25.11 26.58 10.16
C THR A 81 -25.61 26.91 8.75
N ASP A 82 -25.87 28.21 8.49
CA ASP A 82 -26.35 28.70 7.20
C ASP A 82 -25.20 28.67 6.15
N SER A 83 -25.30 27.74 5.18
CA SER A 83 -24.34 27.58 4.10
C SER A 83 -24.53 28.59 2.96
N THR A 84 -25.61 29.36 2.93
CA THR A 84 -25.91 30.29 1.84
C THR A 84 -25.06 31.56 1.89
N LYS A 85 -24.66 31.98 3.07
CA LYS A 85 -23.86 33.18 3.29
C LYS A 85 -22.44 33.04 2.72
N ARG A 86 -22.00 34.03 1.93
CA ARG A 86 -20.67 34.04 1.30
C ARG A 86 -19.51 33.86 2.30
N PHE A 87 -19.61 34.52 3.46
CA PHE A 87 -18.61 34.45 4.52
C PHE A 87 -18.52 33.04 5.13
N ASN A 88 -19.64 32.39 5.38
CA ASN A 88 -19.67 31.02 5.90
C ASN A 88 -19.06 30.03 4.90
N ARG A 89 -19.34 30.19 3.60
CA ARG A 89 -18.70 29.38 2.54
C ARG A 89 -17.18 29.57 2.46
N PHE A 90 -16.73 30.79 2.66
CA PHE A 90 -15.30 31.10 2.71
C PHE A 90 -14.64 30.41 3.89
N LEU A 91 -15.18 30.48 5.10
CA LEU A 91 -14.68 29.82 6.30
C LEU A 91 -14.67 28.28 6.15
N ARG A 92 -15.70 27.71 5.53
CA ARG A 92 -15.77 26.26 5.27
C ARG A 92 -14.74 25.79 4.25
N ARG A 93 -14.31 26.65 3.32
CA ARG A 93 -13.21 26.33 2.38
C ARG A 93 -11.84 26.40 3.02
N LEU A 94 -11.65 27.30 3.98
CA LEU A 94 -10.38 27.43 4.71
C LEU A 94 -10.26 26.39 5.84
N GLY A 95 -11.39 26.00 6.41
CA GLY A 95 -11.46 25.05 7.49
C GLY A 95 -11.61 23.61 6.99
N GLU A 96 -11.51 22.68 7.92
CA GLU A 96 -11.71 21.26 7.72
C GLU A 96 -13.01 20.83 8.41
N ALA A 97 -13.88 20.13 7.66
CA ALA A 97 -15.12 19.59 8.23
C ALA A 97 -14.85 18.59 9.36
N PRO A 98 -15.70 18.50 10.39
CA PRO A 98 -15.52 17.53 11.46
C PRO A 98 -15.56 16.09 10.90
N VAL A 99 -14.55 15.31 11.24
CA VAL A 99 -14.50 13.89 10.87
C VAL A 99 -15.35 13.10 11.86
N ILE A 100 -16.44 12.55 11.35
CA ILE A 100 -17.37 11.72 12.14
C ILE A 100 -16.82 10.29 12.17
N TYR A 101 -16.84 9.69 13.35
CA TYR A 101 -16.42 8.30 13.51
C TYR A 101 -17.37 7.34 12.78
N ASP A 102 -16.77 6.45 12.01
CA ASP A 102 -17.45 5.35 11.31
C ASP A 102 -16.92 4.01 11.83
N SER A 103 -17.77 3.26 12.50
CA SER A 103 -17.43 1.96 13.08
C SER A 103 -17.10 0.91 12.00
N THR A 104 -17.71 1.00 10.81
CA THR A 104 -17.46 0.07 9.71
C THR A 104 -16.05 0.26 9.14
N LEU A 105 -15.62 1.51 8.94
CA LEU A 105 -14.26 1.82 8.50
C LEU A 105 -13.22 1.42 9.55
N SER A 106 -13.54 1.62 10.82
CA SER A 106 -12.70 1.20 11.94
C SER A 106 -12.54 -0.33 11.98
N LEU A 107 -13.63 -1.09 11.79
CA LEU A 107 -13.60 -2.53 11.71
C LEU A 107 -12.74 -3.02 10.54
N ARG A 108 -12.94 -2.46 9.36
CA ARG A 108 -12.14 -2.79 8.17
C ARG A 108 -10.66 -2.50 8.39
N THR A 109 -10.34 -1.38 9.07
CA THR A 109 -8.96 -1.04 9.44
C THR A 109 -8.35 -2.11 10.34
N SER A 110 -9.06 -2.56 11.39
CA SER A 110 -8.52 -3.60 12.29
C SER A 110 -8.30 -4.93 11.58
N ILE A 111 -9.20 -5.35 10.70
CA ILE A 111 -9.06 -6.57 9.90
C ILE A 111 -7.84 -6.48 8.96
N ASN A 112 -7.69 -5.35 8.26
CA ASN A 112 -6.57 -5.16 7.34
C ASN A 112 -5.23 -5.11 8.09
N MET A 113 -5.18 -4.46 9.26
CA MET A 113 -3.99 -4.46 10.12
C MET A 113 -3.64 -5.87 10.60
N GLU A 114 -4.64 -6.64 11.02
CA GLU A 114 -4.43 -8.03 11.46
C GLU A 114 -3.86 -8.88 10.32
N GLN A 115 -4.42 -8.77 9.11
CA GLN A 115 -3.90 -9.46 7.94
C GLN A 115 -2.47 -9.02 7.60
N ALA A 116 -2.16 -7.73 7.69
CA ALA A 116 -0.82 -7.21 7.45
C ALA A 116 0.19 -7.74 8.48
N VAL A 117 -0.18 -7.83 9.75
CA VAL A 117 0.70 -8.39 10.79
C VAL A 117 0.87 -9.91 10.61
N ARG A 118 -0.19 -10.63 10.20
CA ARG A 118 -0.07 -12.05 9.85
C ARG A 118 0.84 -12.28 8.67
N SER A 119 0.78 -11.43 7.65
CA SER A 119 1.70 -11.54 6.49
C SER A 119 3.16 -11.31 6.85
N MET A 120 3.45 -10.58 7.93
CA MET A 120 4.80 -10.40 8.48
C MET A 120 5.29 -11.61 9.29
N GLY A 121 4.52 -12.71 9.33
CA GLY A 121 4.87 -13.95 10.01
C GLY A 121 4.33 -14.11 11.45
N TYR A 122 3.50 -13.20 11.92
CA TYR A 122 2.83 -13.32 13.21
C TYR A 122 1.44 -13.97 13.01
N LEU A 123 1.40 -15.26 12.68
CA LEU A 123 0.19 -15.94 12.21
C LEU A 123 -0.96 -15.91 13.23
N ASN A 124 -0.66 -15.83 14.52
CA ASN A 124 -1.62 -15.75 15.61
C ASN A 124 -2.00 -14.32 16.00
N ALA A 125 -1.57 -13.34 15.19
CA ALA A 125 -1.84 -11.92 15.48
C ALA A 125 -3.34 -11.64 15.59
N ARG A 126 -3.68 -10.73 16.52
CA ARG A 126 -5.02 -10.17 16.70
C ARG A 126 -4.91 -8.65 16.84
N VAL A 127 -5.92 -7.95 16.33
CA VAL A 127 -6.02 -6.50 16.48
C VAL A 127 -7.35 -6.16 17.13
N THR A 128 -7.29 -5.61 18.33
CA THR A 128 -8.46 -5.15 19.07
C THR A 128 -8.63 -3.63 18.93
N ARG A 129 -9.84 -3.15 19.18
CA ARG A 129 -10.21 -1.73 19.11
C ARG A 129 -10.66 -1.26 20.47
N ASP A 130 -9.98 -0.26 21.03
CA ASP A 130 -10.38 0.44 22.25
C ASP A 130 -11.00 1.78 21.86
N GLU A 131 -12.30 1.92 22.10
CA GLU A 131 -13.11 3.09 21.74
C GLU A 131 -13.50 3.85 22.99
N ARG A 132 -12.86 5.00 23.22
CA ARG A 132 -13.15 5.84 24.40
C ARG A 132 -13.92 7.07 24.01
N VAL A 133 -15.18 7.13 24.43
CA VAL A 133 -16.06 8.28 24.18
C VAL A 133 -16.07 9.22 25.39
N ARG A 134 -15.88 10.51 25.13
CA ARG A 134 -16.04 11.57 26.11
C ARG A 134 -16.65 12.81 25.45
N ARG A 135 -17.84 13.25 25.88
CA ARG A 135 -18.52 14.46 25.37
C ARG A 135 -18.58 14.52 23.85
N ASN A 136 -19.23 13.59 23.20
CA ASN A 136 -19.35 13.49 21.72
C ASN A 136 -17.99 13.42 20.96
N ARG A 137 -16.89 13.12 21.63
CA ARG A 137 -15.57 12.90 21.03
C ARG A 137 -15.13 11.47 21.28
N LEU A 138 -14.62 10.82 20.25
CA LEU A 138 -14.15 9.45 20.29
C LEU A 138 -12.65 9.41 20.06
N ARG A 139 -11.95 8.71 20.94
CA ARG A 139 -10.53 8.34 20.78
C ARG A 139 -10.48 6.87 20.48
N LEU A 140 -9.92 6.54 19.32
CA LEU A 140 -9.77 5.19 18.84
C LEU A 140 -8.32 4.73 19.03
N ARG A 141 -8.14 3.58 19.68
CA ARG A 141 -6.84 2.92 19.76
C ARG A 141 -6.96 1.54 19.15
N TYR A 142 -6.07 1.24 18.22
CA TYR A 142 -5.85 -0.13 17.75
C TYR A 142 -4.75 -0.76 18.60
N GLU A 143 -5.07 -1.84 19.29
CA GLU A 143 -4.13 -2.60 20.09
C GLU A 143 -3.78 -3.88 19.34
N VAL A 144 -2.50 -3.99 18.97
CA VAL A 144 -1.98 -5.09 18.17
C VAL A 144 -1.33 -6.09 19.11
N HIS A 145 -1.83 -7.32 19.08
CA HIS A 145 -1.30 -8.47 19.81
C HIS A 145 -0.67 -9.44 18.80
N PRO A 146 0.62 -9.28 18.45
CA PRO A 146 1.25 -10.05 17.39
C PRO A 146 1.42 -11.53 17.75
N GLY A 147 1.62 -11.84 19.01
CA GLY A 147 2.08 -13.17 19.43
C GLY A 147 3.52 -13.44 19.04
N GLU A 148 3.91 -14.70 18.95
CA GLU A 148 5.24 -15.10 18.52
C GLU A 148 5.35 -15.16 17.00
N ARG A 149 6.53 -14.80 16.48
CA ARG A 149 6.82 -14.80 15.06
C ARG A 149 7.24 -16.19 14.61
N TYR A 150 6.70 -16.64 13.49
CA TYR A 150 7.05 -17.92 12.88
C TYR A 150 8.37 -17.84 12.11
N HIS A 151 9.08 -18.97 12.05
CA HIS A 151 10.35 -19.13 11.33
C HIS A 151 10.25 -20.32 10.39
N VAL A 152 10.94 -20.24 9.26
CA VAL A 152 11.03 -21.36 8.31
C VAL A 152 11.92 -22.44 8.91
N ARG A 153 11.39 -23.67 9.01
CA ARG A 153 12.11 -24.83 9.48
C ARG A 153 12.80 -25.54 8.30
N ASN A 154 12.01 -25.93 7.31
CA ASN A 154 12.47 -26.60 6.10
C ASN A 154 12.00 -25.83 4.87
N LEU A 155 12.79 -25.89 3.79
CA LEU A 155 12.45 -25.37 2.48
C LEU A 155 12.68 -26.43 1.42
N ASP A 156 11.59 -26.94 0.86
CA ASP A 156 11.62 -27.87 -0.26
C ASP A 156 11.23 -27.17 -1.57
N VAL A 157 11.78 -27.67 -2.69
CA VAL A 157 11.54 -27.13 -4.03
C VAL A 157 11.09 -28.24 -4.95
N ASP A 158 9.87 -28.12 -5.48
CA ASP A 158 9.29 -29.04 -6.45
C ASP A 158 9.12 -28.34 -7.81
N ILE A 159 9.98 -28.66 -8.76
CA ILE A 159 9.92 -28.15 -10.14
C ILE A 159 9.83 -29.37 -11.07
N GLN A 160 8.62 -29.65 -11.54
CA GLN A 160 8.35 -30.79 -12.42
C GLN A 160 8.96 -30.62 -13.83
N ASP A 161 9.15 -29.37 -14.28
CA ASP A 161 9.79 -29.05 -15.56
C ASP A 161 11.32 -29.02 -15.41
N SER A 162 11.98 -30.10 -15.88
CA SER A 162 13.43 -30.23 -15.82
C SER A 162 14.17 -29.12 -16.59
N ALA A 163 13.59 -28.60 -17.68
CA ALA A 163 14.20 -27.50 -18.44
C ALA A 163 14.18 -26.19 -17.62
N LEU A 164 13.09 -25.91 -16.91
CA LEU A 164 13.04 -24.78 -15.99
C LEU A 164 14.01 -24.94 -14.83
N GLN A 165 14.07 -26.14 -14.24
CA GLN A 165 14.99 -26.44 -13.14
C GLN A 165 16.44 -26.18 -13.55
N HIS A 166 16.84 -26.65 -14.73
CA HIS A 166 18.18 -26.43 -15.28
C HIS A 166 18.46 -24.94 -15.51
N GLN A 167 17.50 -24.20 -16.10
CA GLN A 167 17.65 -22.76 -16.33
C GLN A 167 17.75 -21.96 -15.04
N LEU A 168 17.05 -22.34 -13.99
CA LEU A 168 17.15 -21.69 -12.67
C LEU A 168 18.50 -22.01 -11.99
N ALA A 169 18.97 -23.24 -12.12
CA ALA A 169 20.28 -23.63 -11.60
C ALA A 169 21.42 -22.88 -12.31
N GLU A 170 21.42 -22.85 -13.65
CA GLU A 170 22.40 -22.08 -14.44
C GLU A 170 22.41 -20.59 -14.13
N ALA A 171 21.23 -20.03 -13.83
CA ALA A 171 21.09 -18.63 -13.46
C ALA A 171 21.52 -18.34 -12.01
N ASN A 172 21.84 -19.36 -11.21
CA ASN A 172 21.95 -19.26 -9.76
C ASN A 172 20.70 -18.56 -9.17
N ALA A 173 19.54 -18.93 -9.70
CA ALA A 173 18.25 -18.29 -9.40
C ALA A 173 17.30 -19.19 -8.60
N LEU A 174 17.81 -20.28 -8.04
CA LEU A 174 17.08 -21.07 -7.04
C LEU A 174 16.66 -20.16 -5.86
N PRO A 175 15.64 -20.54 -5.11
CA PRO A 175 15.16 -19.71 -4.02
C PRO A 175 16.27 -19.27 -3.06
N ARG A 176 16.30 -17.96 -2.77
CA ARG A 176 17.26 -17.37 -1.81
C ARG A 176 16.76 -17.42 -0.37
N LEU A 177 15.70 -18.17 -0.16
CA LEU A 177 15.14 -18.42 1.15
C LEU A 177 16.05 -19.40 1.91
N SER A 178 16.16 -19.26 3.21
CA SER A 178 16.99 -20.12 4.05
C SER A 178 16.20 -20.64 5.25
N GLU A 179 16.59 -21.81 5.70
CA GLU A 179 16.12 -22.35 6.97
C GLU A 179 16.49 -21.41 8.12
N GLY A 180 15.65 -21.33 9.13
CA GLY A 180 15.80 -20.41 10.26
C GLY A 180 15.42 -18.96 9.99
N MET A 181 15.16 -18.57 8.73
CA MET A 181 14.70 -17.23 8.41
C MET A 181 13.31 -16.94 9.01
N LYS A 182 13.03 -15.69 9.23
CA LYS A 182 11.70 -15.24 9.66
C LYS A 182 10.70 -15.47 8.52
N PHE A 183 9.58 -16.12 8.84
CA PHE A 183 8.49 -16.28 7.89
C PHE A 183 7.89 -14.92 7.55
N ASP A 184 7.76 -14.60 6.26
CA ASP A 184 7.19 -13.34 5.78
C ASP A 184 6.65 -13.52 4.36
N LEU A 185 5.34 -13.34 4.19
CA LEU A 185 4.68 -13.53 2.89
C LEU A 185 5.14 -12.49 1.85
N ASN A 186 5.57 -11.30 2.27
CA ASN A 186 6.07 -10.30 1.34
C ASN A 186 7.40 -10.75 0.73
N VAL A 187 8.29 -11.33 1.55
CA VAL A 187 9.57 -11.91 1.08
C VAL A 187 9.32 -13.05 0.09
N LEU A 188 8.30 -13.90 0.37
CA LEU A 188 7.93 -14.98 -0.57
C LEU A 188 7.41 -14.43 -1.89
N ASP A 189 6.61 -13.35 -1.89
CA ASP A 189 6.09 -12.73 -3.12
C ASP A 189 7.20 -12.00 -3.89
N GLU A 190 8.12 -11.33 -3.22
CA GLU A 190 9.32 -10.75 -3.84
C GLU A 190 10.16 -11.82 -4.54
N GLU A 191 10.33 -12.97 -3.89
CA GLU A 191 11.09 -14.09 -4.45
C GLU A 191 10.41 -14.69 -5.69
N ARG A 192 9.07 -14.84 -5.67
CA ARG A 192 8.27 -15.20 -6.85
C ARG A 192 8.51 -14.22 -8.01
N GLY A 193 8.49 -12.93 -7.72
CA GLY A 193 8.76 -11.86 -8.69
C GLY A 193 10.19 -11.95 -9.27
N ARG A 194 11.18 -12.19 -8.41
CA ARG A 194 12.58 -12.34 -8.81
C ARG A 194 12.78 -13.53 -9.75
N ILE A 195 12.31 -14.70 -9.35
CA ILE A 195 12.41 -15.93 -10.16
C ILE A 195 11.71 -15.74 -11.50
N SER A 196 10.51 -15.19 -11.50
CA SER A 196 9.74 -14.90 -12.71
C SER A 196 10.50 -13.97 -13.66
N SER A 197 11.14 -12.93 -13.15
CA SER A 197 11.93 -11.99 -13.95
C SER A 197 13.16 -12.64 -14.56
N VAL A 198 13.85 -13.54 -13.83
CA VAL A 198 15.00 -14.29 -14.34
C VAL A 198 14.57 -15.19 -15.49
N LEU A 199 13.46 -15.91 -15.37
CA LEU A 199 12.95 -16.79 -16.42
C LEU A 199 12.47 -15.99 -17.64
N ALA A 200 11.79 -14.87 -17.45
CA ALA A 200 11.37 -13.99 -18.54
C ALA A 200 12.58 -13.49 -19.36
N ASN A 201 13.65 -13.06 -18.68
CA ASN A 201 14.90 -12.60 -19.32
C ASN A 201 15.64 -13.74 -20.06
N ARG A 202 15.36 -15.00 -19.74
CA ARG A 202 15.90 -16.19 -20.41
C ARG A 202 15.01 -16.70 -21.55
N GLY A 203 13.93 -15.95 -21.86
CA GLY A 203 13.06 -16.26 -22.98
C GLY A 203 11.77 -16.98 -22.60
N TYR A 204 11.49 -17.22 -21.33
CA TYR A 204 10.20 -17.75 -20.88
C TYR A 204 9.17 -16.61 -20.75
N TYR A 205 8.91 -15.95 -21.86
CA TYR A 205 8.09 -14.73 -21.97
C TYR A 205 6.70 -14.85 -21.35
N ARG A 206 6.07 -16.03 -21.40
CA ARG A 206 4.73 -16.28 -20.83
C ARG A 206 4.78 -16.71 -19.36
N PHE A 207 5.96 -16.88 -18.79
CA PHE A 207 6.10 -17.22 -17.38
C PHE A 207 5.87 -15.97 -16.51
N ASN A 208 5.03 -16.11 -15.48
CA ASN A 208 4.78 -15.07 -14.51
C ASN A 208 4.83 -15.65 -13.09
N LYS A 209 4.80 -14.78 -12.07
CA LYS A 209 4.88 -15.19 -10.68
C LYS A 209 3.74 -16.10 -10.20
N ASP A 210 2.60 -16.14 -10.91
CA ASP A 210 1.43 -16.94 -10.50
C ASP A 210 1.65 -18.44 -10.74
N PHE A 211 2.64 -18.81 -11.57
CA PHE A 211 3.08 -20.19 -11.72
C PHE A 211 3.94 -20.67 -10.55
N ILE A 212 4.41 -19.78 -9.69
CA ILE A 212 5.17 -20.14 -8.48
C ILE A 212 4.23 -20.08 -7.29
N ARG A 213 4.05 -21.19 -6.61
CA ARG A 213 3.22 -21.32 -5.41
C ARG A 213 4.05 -21.77 -4.23
N PHE A 214 3.89 -21.09 -3.10
CA PHE A 214 4.41 -21.59 -1.82
C PHE A 214 3.26 -22.24 -1.05
N GLU A 215 3.49 -23.47 -0.62
CA GLU A 215 2.65 -24.18 0.35
C GLU A 215 3.37 -24.14 1.68
N ALA A 216 2.65 -23.75 2.74
CA ALA A 216 3.20 -23.57 4.07
C ALA A 216 2.47 -24.49 5.04
N ASP A 217 3.19 -25.42 5.66
CA ASP A 217 2.68 -26.24 6.74
C ASP A 217 3.08 -25.60 8.08
N THR A 218 2.07 -25.13 8.80
CA THR A 218 2.20 -24.50 10.12
C THR A 218 1.90 -25.46 11.27
N THR A 219 1.56 -26.74 10.98
CA THR A 219 1.18 -27.73 12.00
C THR A 219 2.39 -28.37 12.69
N VAL A 220 3.58 -28.06 12.21
CA VAL A 220 4.86 -28.62 12.71
C VAL A 220 5.23 -28.19 14.15
N GLY A 221 4.50 -27.24 14.72
CA GLY A 221 4.67 -26.77 16.09
C GLY A 221 5.79 -25.75 16.30
N HIS A 222 5.95 -25.30 17.57
CA HIS A 222 7.04 -24.39 17.99
C HIS A 222 7.20 -23.10 17.16
N HIS A 223 6.09 -22.54 16.62
CA HIS A 223 6.12 -21.36 15.74
C HIS A 223 7.07 -21.52 14.53
N GLN A 224 7.05 -22.73 13.98
CA GLN A 224 7.81 -23.07 12.78
C GLN A 224 6.89 -23.36 11.60
N VAL A 225 7.44 -23.23 10.39
CA VAL A 225 6.75 -23.44 9.12
C VAL A 225 7.66 -24.26 8.20
N ASP A 226 7.12 -25.35 7.65
CA ASP A 226 7.75 -26.01 6.51
C ASP A 226 7.21 -25.42 5.22
N LEU A 227 8.09 -25.00 4.32
CA LEU A 227 7.73 -24.40 3.05
C LEU A 227 8.03 -25.36 1.90
N LEU A 228 7.08 -25.49 1.00
CA LEU A 228 7.27 -26.17 -0.27
C LEU A 228 7.02 -25.19 -1.41
N MET A 229 8.06 -24.85 -2.18
CA MET A 229 7.91 -24.07 -3.41
C MET A 229 7.58 -25.01 -4.57
N LYS A 230 6.43 -24.82 -5.19
CA LYS A 230 6.01 -25.53 -6.40
C LYS A 230 6.01 -24.62 -7.60
N VAL A 231 6.50 -25.11 -8.73
CA VAL A 231 6.34 -24.46 -10.01
C VAL A 231 5.29 -25.22 -10.82
N LEU A 232 4.17 -24.54 -11.08
CA LEU A 232 3.03 -25.12 -11.79
C LEU A 232 3.31 -25.16 -13.30
N PRO A 233 2.81 -26.18 -14.02
CA PRO A 233 2.88 -26.24 -15.49
C PRO A 233 2.05 -25.11 -16.12
N TYR A 234 2.32 -24.85 -17.40
CA TYR A 234 1.62 -23.80 -18.14
C TYR A 234 0.11 -24.06 -18.27
N ASN A 235 -0.30 -25.32 -18.36
CA ASN A 235 -1.70 -25.70 -18.45
C ASN A 235 -2.24 -26.09 -17.07
N ILE A 236 -3.24 -25.36 -16.60
CA ILE A 236 -3.89 -25.55 -15.30
C ILE A 236 -5.18 -26.39 -15.43
N THR A 237 -5.56 -26.77 -16.65
CA THR A 237 -6.84 -27.49 -16.90
C THR A 237 -6.65 -29.00 -16.68
N PRO A 238 -7.41 -29.65 -15.77
CA PRO A 238 -7.21 -31.07 -15.41
C PRO A 238 -7.40 -32.09 -16.53
N ALA A 239 -8.00 -31.68 -17.64
CA ALA A 239 -8.41 -32.57 -18.74
C ALA A 239 -7.44 -32.60 -19.94
N ARG A 240 -6.28 -31.98 -19.84
CA ARG A 240 -5.29 -31.96 -20.95
C ARG A 240 -3.91 -32.38 -20.44
N ASP A 241 -3.12 -32.96 -21.34
CA ASP A 241 -1.70 -33.29 -21.08
C ASP A 241 -0.97 -32.08 -20.49
N THR A 242 -0.08 -32.34 -19.56
CA THR A 242 0.75 -31.31 -18.91
C THR A 242 1.56 -30.57 -19.96
N ILE A 243 1.24 -29.29 -20.19
CA ILE A 243 1.98 -28.44 -21.12
C ILE A 243 3.07 -27.73 -20.32
N LEU A 244 4.32 -27.96 -20.74
CA LEU A 244 5.49 -27.33 -20.16
C LEU A 244 5.63 -25.88 -20.65
N HIS A 245 6.44 -25.10 -19.96
CA HIS A 245 6.72 -23.71 -20.32
C HIS A 245 7.66 -23.64 -21.53
N ASN A 246 7.23 -22.98 -22.60
CA ASN A 246 8.01 -22.81 -23.81
C ASN A 246 8.98 -21.64 -23.69
N ARG A 247 10.20 -21.84 -24.20
CA ARG A 247 11.19 -20.78 -24.36
C ARG A 247 11.00 -20.09 -25.71
N TYR A 248 10.91 -18.78 -25.73
CA TYR A 248 10.75 -17.96 -26.94
C TYR A 248 12.06 -17.25 -27.29
N ARG A 249 12.29 -17.07 -28.58
CA ARG A 249 13.39 -16.25 -29.13
C ARG A 249 12.79 -15.19 -30.04
N ILE A 250 13.26 -13.96 -29.91
CA ILE A 250 12.86 -12.89 -30.80
C ILE A 250 13.49 -13.19 -32.17
N HIS A 251 12.66 -13.26 -33.22
CA HIS A 251 13.11 -13.49 -34.58
C HIS A 251 13.29 -12.16 -35.32
N GLU A 252 12.36 -11.21 -35.16
CA GLU A 252 12.41 -9.89 -35.81
C GLU A 252 11.82 -8.79 -34.94
N VAL A 253 12.47 -7.60 -34.96
CA VAL A 253 11.94 -6.40 -34.32
C VAL A 253 11.74 -5.31 -35.38
N THR A 254 10.49 -4.94 -35.63
CA THR A 254 10.14 -3.84 -36.52
C THR A 254 9.72 -2.63 -35.70
N TYR A 255 10.39 -1.51 -35.91
CA TYR A 255 10.03 -0.23 -35.29
C TYR A 255 9.15 0.55 -36.27
N GLN A 256 7.94 0.84 -35.90
CA GLN A 256 7.07 1.78 -36.60
C GLN A 256 7.02 3.08 -35.81
N VAL A 257 7.61 4.12 -36.36
CA VAL A 257 7.52 5.47 -35.81
C VAL A 257 6.27 6.11 -36.41
N ASP A 258 5.22 6.22 -35.61
CA ASP A 258 4.05 7.01 -35.97
C ASP A 258 4.40 8.49 -35.81
N THR A 259 4.79 9.13 -36.92
CA THR A 259 4.88 10.57 -37.00
C THR A 259 3.47 11.12 -37.07
N GLY A 260 2.77 11.16 -35.93
CA GLY A 260 1.44 11.74 -35.81
C GLY A 260 1.43 13.12 -36.44
N GLN A 261 0.77 13.27 -37.57
CA GLN A 261 0.43 14.55 -38.19
C GLN A 261 -0.58 15.27 -37.27
N HIS A 262 -0.14 15.75 -36.15
CA HIS A 262 -0.80 16.88 -35.51
C HIS A 262 -0.33 18.11 -36.30
N GLY A 263 -1.27 18.66 -37.07
CA GLY A 263 -1.07 19.79 -37.94
C GLY A 263 -0.36 20.98 -37.30
N ALA A 264 0.96 20.94 -37.34
CA ALA A 264 1.81 22.09 -37.25
C ALA A 264 2.36 22.32 -38.69
N ARG A 265 1.80 23.31 -39.36
CA ARG A 265 2.45 23.95 -40.50
C ARG A 265 3.76 24.47 -39.98
N CYS A 266 4.83 23.69 -40.04
CA CYS A 266 6.19 24.16 -39.96
C CYS A 266 6.81 24.03 -41.35
N CYS A 267 6.92 25.15 -42.01
CA CYS A 267 7.77 25.34 -43.19
C CYS A 267 9.20 24.92 -42.85
N GLY A 268 9.74 23.93 -43.55
CA GLY A 268 11.14 23.60 -43.43
C GLY A 268 11.47 22.25 -44.04
N ALA A 269 11.94 22.23 -45.29
CA ALA A 269 12.39 21.06 -46.05
C ALA A 269 13.59 20.30 -45.43
N GLY A 270 13.90 20.52 -44.15
CA GLY A 270 15.05 19.91 -43.45
C GLY A 270 14.74 18.65 -42.66
N VAL A 271 13.49 18.44 -42.23
CA VAL A 271 13.15 17.37 -41.28
C VAL A 271 12.94 16.03 -42.00
N ALA A 272 12.56 16.03 -43.27
CA ALA A 272 12.37 14.80 -44.03
C ALA A 272 13.66 13.99 -44.31
N ARG A 273 14.83 14.62 -44.22
CA ARG A 273 16.12 13.92 -44.45
C ARG A 273 16.66 13.18 -43.23
N GLN A 274 16.23 13.50 -42.02
CA GLN A 274 16.68 12.80 -40.81
C GLN A 274 15.89 11.49 -40.55
N ALA A 275 14.65 11.40 -41.01
CA ALA A 275 13.86 10.16 -40.86
C ALA A 275 14.37 9.02 -41.77
N GLN A 276 15.11 9.33 -42.87
CA GLN A 276 15.71 8.29 -43.75
C GLN A 276 17.05 7.76 -43.28
N GLN A 277 17.72 8.39 -42.30
CA GLN A 277 19.03 7.97 -41.82
C GLN A 277 18.99 6.96 -40.67
N PHE A 278 17.80 6.63 -40.11
CA PHE A 278 17.62 5.57 -39.14
C PHE A 278 17.25 4.21 -39.75
N ARG A 279 17.67 3.95 -40.98
CA ARG A 279 17.84 2.57 -41.48
C ARG A 279 19.20 2.06 -40.98
N CYS A 280 19.32 1.88 -39.67
CA CYS A 280 20.36 1.00 -39.12
C CYS A 280 20.05 -0.40 -39.61
N GLY A 281 20.94 -0.97 -40.44
CA GLY A 281 20.90 -2.35 -40.84
C GLY A 281 21.03 -3.27 -39.61
N GLY A 282 19.93 -3.56 -38.97
CA GLY A 282 19.77 -4.55 -37.92
C GLY A 282 18.78 -5.57 -38.41
N ARG A 283 19.23 -6.83 -38.43
CA ARG A 283 18.38 -7.98 -38.76
C ARG A 283 17.13 -7.95 -37.91
N GLY A 284 15.98 -7.84 -38.57
CA GLY A 284 14.71 -7.85 -37.91
C GLY A 284 14.36 -9.18 -37.27
N TYR A 285 13.45 -9.23 -36.29
CA TYR A 285 13.07 -10.41 -35.51
C TYR A 285 11.55 -10.58 -35.50
N GLN A 286 10.99 -11.73 -35.90
CA GLN A 286 9.58 -12.10 -35.73
C GLN A 286 9.41 -13.04 -34.54
N LEU A 287 8.31 -12.89 -33.79
CA LEU A 287 7.92 -13.87 -32.77
C LEU A 287 7.45 -15.17 -33.48
N GLY A 288 8.34 -16.15 -33.62
CA GLY A 288 8.01 -17.49 -34.08
C GLY A 288 7.50 -18.35 -32.93
N ARG A 289 6.52 -19.21 -33.24
CA ARG A 289 6.02 -20.25 -32.30
C ARG A 289 7.05 -21.32 -32.06
#